data_309c1619ef9f8af0a8b01526007170d1
#
_entry.id   309c1619ef9f8af0a8b01526007170d1
#
_cell.length_a   1.000
_cell.length_b   1.000
_cell.length_c   1.000
_cell.angle_alpha   90.00
_cell.angle_beta   90.00
_cell.angle_gamma   90.00
#
_symmetry.space_group_name_H-M   'P 1'
#
loop_
_entity.id
_entity.type
_entity.pdbx_description
1 polymer ?
#
loop_
_entity_poly.entity_id
_entity_poly.type
_entity_poly.pdbx_seq_one_letter_code
_entity_poly.pdbx_strand_id
1 'polypeptide(L)'
;MRQTAQDYINELEKCDLGLEYQCVNALQKTPWRINEFVVDTLRLCWDSGQEWEGLPPRDNLSLPKYPFSKEPKYLNEEETLKFKIFKSERNKIHSYNNKSMSKRIQIERTIQLAEQYKDIEKLWYVWQLDFRGRKYPVESFLSPQNADYSKALLEFANPATITNDEEAKWLAIHGANVFGVDKVSLEDREMWAYMNVENAVGVYNDPLTNRWWQEADKPWQALAWCYEWALYNNARQFG
;
A
#
# COMPACT_ATOMS: atom_id res chain seq x y z
N MET A 1 -18.46 5.70 -35.20
CA MET A 1 -19.67 5.45 -34.34
C MET A 1 -19.20 5.11 -32.96
N ARG A 2 -19.79 5.67 -31.89
CA ARG A 2 -19.56 5.16 -30.53
C ARG A 2 -20.37 3.88 -30.42
N GLN A 3 -19.69 2.76 -30.12
CA GLN A 3 -20.32 1.49 -29.80
C GLN A 3 -21.15 1.68 -28.52
N THR A 4 -22.38 1.19 -28.52
CA THR A 4 -23.21 1.22 -27.31
C THR A 4 -22.74 0.13 -26.36
N ALA A 5 -23.00 0.28 -25.05
CA ALA A 5 -22.66 -0.75 -24.07
C ALA A 5 -23.34 -2.10 -24.41
N GLN A 6 -24.55 -2.05 -24.96
CA GLN A 6 -25.29 -3.27 -25.35
C GLN A 6 -24.66 -3.97 -26.57
N ASP A 7 -24.17 -3.21 -27.57
CA ASP A 7 -23.48 -3.80 -28.72
C ASP A 7 -22.21 -4.53 -28.29
N TYR A 8 -21.47 -3.94 -27.34
CA TYR A 8 -20.28 -4.56 -26.77
C TYR A 8 -20.62 -5.87 -26.01
N ILE A 9 -21.68 -5.89 -25.20
CA ILE A 9 -22.13 -7.09 -24.49
C ILE A 9 -22.52 -8.19 -25.50
N ASN A 10 -23.27 -7.82 -26.55
CA ASN A 10 -23.69 -8.76 -27.60
C ASN A 10 -22.52 -9.35 -28.40
N GLU A 11 -21.39 -8.60 -28.51
CA GLU A 11 -20.16 -9.12 -29.10
C GLU A 11 -19.43 -10.06 -28.15
N LEU A 12 -19.34 -9.74 -26.85
CA LEU A 12 -18.73 -10.59 -25.84
C LEU A 12 -19.42 -11.95 -25.73
N GLU A 13 -20.74 -12.01 -25.84
CA GLU A 13 -21.51 -13.28 -25.82
C GLU A 13 -21.12 -14.24 -26.95
N LYS A 14 -20.53 -13.72 -28.04
CA LYS A 14 -20.10 -14.51 -29.21
C LYS A 14 -18.63 -14.91 -29.15
N CYS A 15 -17.84 -14.35 -28.20
CA CYS A 15 -16.43 -14.61 -28.05
C CYS A 15 -16.19 -15.91 -27.25
N ASP A 16 -15.18 -16.69 -27.66
CA ASP A 16 -14.64 -17.72 -26.78
C ASP A 16 -13.71 -17.06 -25.72
N LEU A 17 -14.18 -16.98 -24.49
CA LEU A 17 -13.47 -16.42 -23.35
C LEU A 17 -12.93 -17.52 -22.39
N GLY A 18 -12.76 -18.74 -22.88
CA GLY A 18 -12.37 -19.89 -22.07
C GLY A 18 -11.04 -19.67 -21.33
N LEU A 19 -10.03 -19.09 -21.99
CA LEU A 19 -8.74 -18.78 -21.39
C LEU A 19 -8.84 -17.66 -20.35
N GLU A 20 -9.58 -16.61 -20.66
CA GLU A 20 -9.80 -15.47 -19.76
C GLU A 20 -10.50 -15.92 -18.47
N TYR A 21 -11.52 -16.76 -18.57
CA TYR A 21 -12.18 -17.34 -17.40
C TYR A 21 -11.24 -18.23 -16.59
N GLN A 22 -10.42 -19.06 -17.22
CA GLN A 22 -9.42 -19.88 -16.51
C GLN A 22 -8.45 -19.01 -15.72
N CYS A 23 -7.94 -17.93 -16.32
CA CYS A 23 -7.03 -16.98 -15.66
C CYS A 23 -7.68 -16.27 -14.47
N VAL A 24 -8.92 -15.77 -14.63
CA VAL A 24 -9.64 -15.10 -13.54
C VAL A 24 -9.95 -16.10 -12.42
N ASN A 25 -10.42 -17.29 -12.76
CA ASN A 25 -10.73 -18.34 -11.78
C ASN A 25 -9.49 -18.82 -11.01
N ALA A 26 -8.31 -18.84 -11.63
CA ALA A 26 -7.06 -19.16 -10.93
C ALA A 26 -6.76 -18.13 -9.84
N LEU A 27 -6.91 -16.82 -10.14
CA LEU A 27 -6.76 -15.76 -9.15
C LEU A 27 -7.82 -15.83 -8.04
N GLN A 28 -9.08 -16.11 -8.40
CA GLN A 28 -10.18 -16.22 -7.44
C GLN A 28 -10.06 -17.45 -6.51
N LYS A 29 -9.36 -18.48 -6.94
CA LYS A 29 -9.08 -19.67 -6.11
C LYS A 29 -7.93 -19.46 -5.12
N THR A 30 -7.15 -18.42 -5.26
CA THR A 30 -6.03 -18.11 -4.36
C THR A 30 -6.55 -17.56 -3.04
N PRO A 31 -6.40 -18.28 -1.92
CA PRO A 31 -6.85 -17.81 -0.63
C PRO A 31 -5.81 -16.90 0.00
N TRP A 32 -6.30 -15.84 0.65
CA TRP A 32 -5.53 -14.85 1.39
C TRP A 32 -5.89 -14.88 2.87
N ARG A 33 -5.04 -14.33 3.71
CA ARG A 33 -5.33 -14.03 5.11
C ARG A 33 -4.71 -12.70 5.51
N ILE A 34 -5.09 -12.19 6.66
CA ILE A 34 -4.54 -10.95 7.20
C ILE A 34 -3.20 -11.23 7.87
N ASN A 35 -2.21 -10.38 7.60
CA ASN A 35 -0.95 -10.37 8.33
C ASN A 35 -1.15 -9.65 9.66
N GLU A 36 -1.20 -10.40 10.76
CA GLU A 36 -1.49 -9.88 12.10
C GLU A 36 -0.44 -8.88 12.59
N PHE A 37 0.83 -9.15 12.35
CA PHE A 37 1.92 -8.26 12.76
C PHE A 37 1.81 -6.89 12.09
N VAL A 38 1.48 -6.89 10.79
CA VAL A 38 1.33 -5.63 10.03
C VAL A 38 0.08 -4.87 10.46
N VAL A 39 -1.07 -5.52 10.67
CA VAL A 39 -2.29 -4.80 11.08
C VAL A 39 -2.15 -4.19 12.45
N ASP A 40 -1.56 -4.91 13.41
CA ASP A 40 -1.34 -4.40 14.77
C ASP A 40 -0.36 -3.21 14.77
N THR A 41 0.75 -3.31 14.03
CA THR A 41 1.70 -2.22 13.88
C THR A 41 1.07 -1.01 13.17
N LEU A 42 0.31 -1.25 12.08
CA LEU A 42 -0.35 -0.17 11.34
C LEU A 42 -1.39 0.57 12.21
N ARG A 43 -2.16 -0.14 13.03
CA ARG A 43 -3.11 0.46 13.98
C ARG A 43 -2.38 1.33 15.00
N LEU A 44 -1.31 0.84 15.61
CA LEU A 44 -0.50 1.61 16.57
C LEU A 44 0.12 2.85 15.93
N CYS A 45 0.70 2.72 14.73
CA CYS A 45 1.23 3.85 13.98
C CYS A 45 0.15 4.88 13.67
N TRP A 46 -1.01 4.43 13.19
CA TRP A 46 -2.14 5.29 12.87
C TRP A 46 -2.68 6.03 14.10
N ASP A 47 -2.83 5.36 15.22
CA ASP A 47 -3.38 5.95 16.45
C ASP A 47 -2.38 6.85 17.17
N SER A 48 -1.07 6.66 16.97
CA SER A 48 -0.04 7.53 17.54
C SER A 48 -0.12 8.98 17.09
N GLY A 49 -0.75 9.23 15.93
CA GLY A 49 -0.83 10.56 15.31
C GLY A 49 0.51 11.12 14.81
N GLN A 50 1.61 10.34 14.91
CA GLN A 50 2.92 10.72 14.40
C GLN A 50 2.98 10.61 12.88
N GLU A 51 4.01 11.20 12.28
CA GLU A 51 4.30 11.02 10.86
C GLU A 51 4.94 9.66 10.61
N TRP A 52 4.34 8.90 9.70
CA TRP A 52 4.80 7.61 9.26
C TRP A 52 4.80 7.57 7.73
N GLU A 53 5.84 6.98 7.14
CA GLU A 53 5.96 6.91 5.69
C GLU A 53 4.76 6.17 5.07
N GLY A 54 4.25 6.70 3.97
CA GLY A 54 3.07 6.14 3.29
C GLY A 54 1.73 6.48 3.94
N LEU A 55 1.69 7.06 5.15
CA LEU A 55 0.46 7.52 5.80
C LEU A 55 0.28 9.04 5.63
N PRO A 56 -0.95 9.54 5.43
CA PRO A 56 -1.22 10.96 5.39
C PRO A 56 -1.15 11.58 6.79
N PRO A 57 -0.80 12.87 6.91
CA PRO A 57 -0.85 13.57 8.18
C PRO A 57 -2.29 13.59 8.74
N ARG A 58 -2.43 13.51 10.06
CA ARG A 58 -3.73 13.50 10.76
C ARG A 58 -4.46 14.82 10.64
N ASP A 59 -3.72 15.92 10.66
CA ASP A 59 -4.26 17.27 10.65
C ASP A 59 -4.27 17.91 9.27
N ASN A 60 -5.15 18.85 9.11
CA ASN A 60 -5.18 19.71 7.93
C ASN A 60 -4.15 20.83 8.05
N LEU A 61 -3.53 21.20 6.95
CA LEU A 61 -2.75 22.43 6.89
C LEU A 61 -3.65 23.63 7.16
N SER A 62 -3.15 24.56 7.99
CA SER A 62 -3.85 25.80 8.28
C SER A 62 -3.99 26.67 7.03
N LEU A 63 -5.16 27.24 6.84
CA LEU A 63 -5.41 28.15 5.73
C LEU A 63 -4.80 29.51 6.04
N PRO A 64 -4.14 30.18 5.07
CA PRO A 64 -3.66 31.53 5.26
C PRO A 64 -4.83 32.47 5.55
N LYS A 65 -4.62 33.36 6.50
CA LYS A 65 -5.60 34.40 6.83
C LYS A 65 -5.65 35.44 5.71
N TYR A 66 -6.85 35.98 5.49
CA TYR A 66 -7.02 37.06 4.53
C TYR A 66 -6.13 38.28 4.88
N PRO A 67 -5.23 38.72 3.98
CA PRO A 67 -4.17 39.64 4.36
C PRO A 67 -4.57 41.13 4.28
N PHE A 68 -5.77 41.44 3.83
CA PHE A 68 -6.21 42.82 3.62
C PHE A 68 -7.26 43.25 4.64
N SER A 69 -7.30 44.54 4.97
CA SER A 69 -8.35 45.13 5.81
C SER A 69 -9.64 45.47 5.07
N LYS A 70 -9.60 45.43 3.74
CA LYS A 70 -10.72 45.77 2.85
C LYS A 70 -11.28 44.54 2.18
N GLU A 71 -12.55 44.60 1.77
CA GLU A 71 -13.14 43.55 0.93
C GLU A 71 -12.50 43.51 -0.48
N PRO A 72 -12.49 42.33 -1.17
CA PRO A 72 -11.82 42.16 -2.46
C PRO A 72 -12.24 43.19 -3.54
N LYS A 73 -13.48 43.69 -3.50
CA LYS A 73 -14.02 44.66 -4.45
C LYS A 73 -13.42 46.08 -4.33
N TYR A 74 -12.73 46.38 -3.21
CA TYR A 74 -12.14 47.70 -2.96
C TYR A 74 -10.60 47.70 -3.01
N LEU A 75 -9.99 46.62 -3.49
CA LEU A 75 -8.56 46.49 -3.66
C LEU A 75 -8.09 47.29 -4.87
N ASN A 76 -6.93 47.97 -4.74
CA ASN A 76 -6.24 48.60 -5.88
C ASN A 76 -5.58 47.51 -6.76
N GLU A 77 -4.92 47.95 -7.84
CA GLU A 77 -4.31 46.99 -8.81
C GLU A 77 -3.20 46.15 -8.17
N GLU A 78 -2.32 46.73 -7.35
CA GLU A 78 -1.25 46.02 -6.65
C GLU A 78 -1.85 45.00 -5.61
N GLU A 79 -2.80 45.46 -4.83
CA GLU A 79 -3.51 44.63 -3.87
C GLU A 79 -4.30 43.48 -4.55
N THR A 80 -4.85 43.76 -5.72
CA THR A 80 -5.54 42.74 -6.53
C THR A 80 -4.59 41.64 -7.03
N LEU A 81 -3.36 41.99 -7.40
CA LEU A 81 -2.35 41.00 -7.76
C LEU A 81 -1.95 40.15 -6.55
N LYS A 82 -1.72 40.75 -5.40
CA LYS A 82 -1.44 40.05 -4.13
C LYS A 82 -2.61 39.14 -3.73
N PHE A 83 -3.85 39.60 -3.94
CA PHE A 83 -5.06 38.78 -3.69
C PHE A 83 -5.16 37.57 -4.62
N LYS A 84 -4.77 37.68 -5.88
CA LYS A 84 -4.72 36.53 -6.81
C LYS A 84 -3.72 35.47 -6.31
N ILE A 85 -2.54 35.89 -5.85
CA ILE A 85 -1.52 34.98 -5.27
C ILE A 85 -2.07 34.29 -4.02
N PHE A 86 -2.60 35.06 -3.08
CA PHE A 86 -3.25 34.55 -1.85
C PHE A 86 -4.35 33.52 -2.17
N LYS A 87 -5.22 33.82 -3.14
CA LYS A 87 -6.28 32.90 -3.55
C LYS A 87 -5.73 31.60 -4.15
N SER A 88 -4.65 31.71 -4.94
CA SER A 88 -3.97 30.56 -5.51
C SER A 88 -3.37 29.65 -4.41
N GLU A 89 -2.67 30.22 -3.46
CA GLU A 89 -2.07 29.49 -2.33
C GLU A 89 -3.16 28.82 -1.47
N ARG A 90 -4.19 29.56 -1.12
CA ARG A 90 -5.33 29.03 -0.37
C ARG A 90 -6.01 27.86 -1.09
N ASN A 91 -6.19 27.94 -2.40
CA ASN A 91 -6.76 26.86 -3.20
C ASN A 91 -5.85 25.62 -3.24
N LYS A 92 -4.52 25.80 -3.28
CA LYS A 92 -3.56 24.69 -3.18
C LYS A 92 -3.69 23.96 -1.85
N ILE A 93 -3.77 24.70 -0.74
CA ILE A 93 -3.94 24.13 0.61
C ILE A 93 -5.30 23.43 0.73
N HIS A 94 -6.39 24.00 0.24
CA HIS A 94 -7.70 23.33 0.19
C HIS A 94 -7.64 22.02 -0.59
N SER A 95 -7.01 22.03 -1.77
CA SER A 95 -6.85 20.83 -2.59
C SER A 95 -6.01 19.76 -1.88
N TYR A 96 -4.93 20.15 -1.22
CA TYR A 96 -4.11 19.26 -0.41
C TYR A 96 -4.91 18.65 0.75
N ASN A 97 -5.61 19.48 1.53
CA ASN A 97 -6.40 19.03 2.67
C ASN A 97 -7.51 18.05 2.25
N ASN A 98 -8.18 18.32 1.14
CA ASN A 98 -9.20 17.41 0.59
C ASN A 98 -8.61 16.05 0.18
N LYS A 99 -7.45 16.06 -0.49
CA LYS A 99 -6.73 14.82 -0.85
C LYS A 99 -6.27 14.05 0.39
N SER A 100 -5.73 14.76 1.37
CA SER A 100 -5.28 14.17 2.65
C SER A 100 -6.46 13.56 3.41
N MET A 101 -7.60 14.25 3.48
CA MET A 101 -8.83 13.74 4.09
C MET A 101 -9.32 12.45 3.42
N SER A 102 -9.34 12.42 2.09
CA SER A 102 -9.74 11.22 1.34
C SER A 102 -8.81 10.03 1.64
N LYS A 103 -7.50 10.27 1.71
CA LYS A 103 -6.52 9.25 2.08
C LYS A 103 -6.71 8.76 3.52
N ARG A 104 -6.99 9.66 4.48
CA ARG A 104 -7.28 9.29 5.87
C ARG A 104 -8.49 8.36 5.97
N ILE A 105 -9.56 8.68 5.27
CA ILE A 105 -10.76 7.83 5.22
C ILE A 105 -10.43 6.47 4.61
N GLN A 106 -9.65 6.44 3.53
CA GLN A 106 -9.24 5.20 2.88
C GLN A 106 -8.43 4.30 3.83
N ILE A 107 -7.44 4.85 4.52
CA ILE A 107 -6.61 4.10 5.47
C ILE A 107 -7.45 3.57 6.62
N GLU A 108 -8.24 4.43 7.28
CA GLU A 108 -9.10 4.01 8.39
C GLU A 108 -10.03 2.87 7.98
N ARG A 109 -10.62 2.97 6.78
CA ARG A 109 -11.47 1.89 6.23
C ARG A 109 -10.68 0.61 5.97
N THR A 110 -9.46 0.73 5.44
CA THR A 110 -8.60 -0.43 5.19
C THR A 110 -8.22 -1.14 6.50
N ILE A 111 -7.85 -0.37 7.54
CA ILE A 111 -7.52 -0.92 8.86
C ILE A 111 -8.75 -1.62 9.48
N GLN A 112 -9.91 -0.97 9.48
CA GLN A 112 -11.16 -1.55 10.01
C GLN A 112 -11.51 -2.88 9.33
N LEU A 113 -11.36 -2.96 8.00
CA LEU A 113 -11.59 -4.21 7.27
C LEU A 113 -10.55 -5.27 7.64
N ALA A 114 -9.27 -4.91 7.76
CA ALA A 114 -8.22 -5.84 8.15
C ALA A 114 -8.48 -6.39 9.57
N GLU A 115 -8.85 -5.54 10.52
CA GLU A 115 -9.22 -5.95 11.89
C GLU A 115 -10.47 -6.85 11.90
N GLN A 116 -11.48 -6.52 11.11
CA GLN A 116 -12.70 -7.32 11.00
C GLN A 116 -12.43 -8.74 10.49
N TYR A 117 -11.45 -8.88 9.60
CA TYR A 117 -11.11 -10.16 8.96
C TYR A 117 -9.86 -10.82 9.56
N LYS A 118 -9.29 -10.28 10.63
CA LYS A 118 -8.04 -10.75 11.23
C LYS A 118 -8.08 -12.24 11.62
N ASP A 119 -9.19 -12.68 12.18
CA ASP A 119 -9.38 -14.06 12.66
C ASP A 119 -9.90 -15.03 11.59
N ILE A 120 -10.06 -14.56 10.35
CA ILE A 120 -10.56 -15.38 9.25
C ILE A 120 -9.38 -16.09 8.56
N GLU A 121 -9.38 -17.41 8.62
CA GLU A 121 -8.29 -18.24 8.08
C GLU A 121 -8.08 -18.06 6.57
N LYS A 122 -9.16 -17.86 5.81
CA LYS A 122 -9.12 -17.77 4.35
C LYS A 122 -10.10 -16.76 3.81
N LEU A 123 -9.59 -15.82 3.01
CA LEU A 123 -10.33 -14.81 2.27
C LEU A 123 -10.10 -15.02 0.78
N TRP A 124 -11.10 -14.73 -0.04
CA TRP A 124 -10.98 -14.78 -1.49
C TRP A 124 -11.43 -13.47 -2.11
N TYR A 125 -10.73 -13.05 -3.14
CA TYR A 125 -11.07 -11.86 -3.90
C TYR A 125 -11.84 -12.20 -5.16
N VAL A 126 -12.87 -11.42 -5.46
CA VAL A 126 -13.51 -11.41 -6.77
C VAL A 126 -12.66 -10.59 -7.72
N TRP A 127 -12.34 -11.14 -8.88
CA TRP A 127 -11.54 -10.49 -9.91
C TRP A 127 -12.37 -10.19 -11.14
N GLN A 128 -12.02 -9.09 -11.81
CA GLN A 128 -12.63 -8.66 -13.06
C GLN A 128 -11.55 -8.33 -14.09
N LEU A 129 -11.94 -8.37 -15.38
CA LEU A 129 -11.11 -7.92 -16.48
C LEU A 129 -11.59 -6.56 -16.97
N ASP A 130 -10.66 -5.68 -17.33
CA ASP A 130 -10.98 -4.51 -18.13
C ASP A 130 -10.98 -4.87 -19.64
N PHE A 131 -11.43 -3.94 -20.49
CA PHE A 131 -11.47 -4.13 -21.95
C PHE A 131 -10.08 -4.32 -22.59
N ARG A 132 -9.01 -4.15 -21.86
CA ARG A 132 -7.61 -4.36 -22.30
C ARG A 132 -7.05 -5.69 -21.80
N GLY A 133 -7.86 -6.53 -21.17
CA GLY A 133 -7.44 -7.81 -20.59
C GLY A 133 -6.64 -7.71 -19.28
N ARG A 134 -6.64 -6.54 -18.62
CA ARG A 134 -6.00 -6.38 -17.31
C ARG A 134 -6.91 -6.87 -16.22
N LYS A 135 -6.34 -7.53 -15.23
CA LYS A 135 -7.05 -8.12 -14.11
C LYS A 135 -7.01 -7.21 -12.89
N TYR A 136 -8.16 -6.96 -12.27
CA TYR A 136 -8.32 -6.14 -11.08
C TYR A 136 -9.22 -6.82 -10.07
N PRO A 137 -8.87 -6.78 -8.77
CA PRO A 137 -9.82 -7.16 -7.73
C PRO A 137 -10.96 -6.12 -7.68
N VAL A 138 -12.16 -6.57 -7.37
CA VAL A 138 -13.33 -5.69 -7.24
C VAL A 138 -13.26 -4.87 -5.96
N GLU A 139 -12.60 -5.40 -4.92
CA GLU A 139 -12.42 -4.71 -3.64
C GLU A 139 -11.51 -3.49 -3.77
N SER A 140 -11.96 -2.35 -3.18
CA SER A 140 -11.30 -1.05 -3.34
C SER A 140 -10.37 -0.66 -2.19
N PHE A 141 -10.57 -1.16 -0.98
CA PHE A 141 -9.82 -0.76 0.21
C PHE A 141 -8.73 -1.77 0.57
N LEU A 142 -9.12 -2.93 1.06
CA LEU A 142 -8.21 -4.00 1.41
C LEU A 142 -8.01 -4.90 0.18
N SER A 143 -6.96 -4.67 -0.59
CA SER A 143 -6.79 -5.29 -1.91
C SER A 143 -5.32 -5.56 -2.23
N PRO A 144 -4.99 -6.71 -2.84
CA PRO A 144 -3.61 -7.07 -3.22
C PRO A 144 -3.02 -6.19 -4.34
N GLN A 145 -3.79 -5.32 -4.97
CA GLN A 145 -3.31 -4.37 -5.98
C GLN A 145 -3.40 -2.90 -5.57
N ASN A 146 -3.70 -2.62 -4.31
CA ASN A 146 -3.84 -1.25 -3.79
C ASN A 146 -2.49 -0.69 -3.29
N ALA A 147 -2.56 0.33 -2.41
CA ALA A 147 -1.40 1.00 -1.80
C ALA A 147 -0.50 0.01 -1.04
N ASP A 148 0.73 0.44 -0.74
CA ASP A 148 1.74 -0.35 -0.07
C ASP A 148 1.24 -1.03 1.23
N TYR A 149 0.66 -0.25 2.13
CA TYR A 149 0.08 -0.77 3.39
C TYR A 149 -1.02 -1.82 3.15
N SER A 150 -1.85 -1.65 2.11
CA SER A 150 -2.92 -2.61 1.79
C SER A 150 -2.36 -3.95 1.31
N LYS A 151 -1.25 -3.93 0.56
CA LYS A 151 -0.54 -5.16 0.13
C LYS A 151 0.12 -5.86 1.30
N ALA A 152 0.76 -5.10 2.17
CA ALA A 152 1.45 -5.62 3.36
C ALA A 152 0.50 -6.28 4.37
N LEU A 153 -0.76 -5.82 4.44
CA LEU A 153 -1.81 -6.41 5.27
C LEU A 153 -2.26 -7.80 4.81
N LEU A 154 -1.84 -8.24 3.61
CA LEU A 154 -2.31 -9.47 3.00
C LEU A 154 -1.16 -10.45 2.79
N GLU A 155 -1.36 -11.68 3.17
CA GLU A 155 -0.47 -12.80 2.88
C GLU A 155 -1.25 -13.98 2.31
N PHE A 156 -0.56 -14.93 1.67
CA PHE A 156 -1.21 -16.14 1.19
C PHE A 156 -1.61 -17.02 2.37
N ALA A 157 -2.88 -17.44 2.41
CA ALA A 157 -3.40 -18.28 3.50
C ALA A 157 -2.82 -19.70 3.52
N ASN A 158 -2.28 -20.17 2.39
CA ASN A 158 -1.57 -21.44 2.31
C ASN A 158 -0.06 -21.14 2.15
N PRO A 159 0.70 -20.95 3.23
CA PRO A 159 2.12 -20.66 3.15
C PRO A 159 2.91 -21.90 2.71
N ALA A 160 4.06 -21.66 2.09
CA ALA A 160 5.08 -22.69 1.90
C ALA A 160 6.15 -22.53 2.98
N THR A 161 6.50 -23.63 3.65
CA THR A 161 7.59 -23.63 4.62
C THR A 161 8.93 -23.56 3.90
N ILE A 162 9.78 -22.61 4.27
CA ILE A 162 11.15 -22.52 3.78
C ILE A 162 11.98 -23.58 4.51
N THR A 163 12.52 -24.55 3.78
CA THR A 163 13.24 -25.70 4.32
C THR A 163 14.76 -25.66 4.06
N ASN A 164 15.20 -24.80 3.16
CA ASN A 164 16.60 -24.69 2.74
C ASN A 164 16.96 -23.29 2.25
N ASP A 165 18.25 -23.04 2.09
CA ASP A 165 18.78 -21.73 1.67
C ASP A 165 18.36 -21.33 0.23
N GLU A 166 18.18 -22.29 -0.67
CA GLU A 166 17.74 -22.02 -2.04
C GLU A 166 16.30 -21.47 -2.10
N GLU A 167 15.44 -21.95 -1.21
CA GLU A 167 14.08 -21.41 -1.06
C GLU A 167 14.12 -20.03 -0.36
N ALA A 168 14.97 -19.86 0.67
CA ALA A 168 15.14 -18.61 1.38
C ALA A 168 15.69 -17.47 0.51
N LYS A 169 16.47 -17.81 -0.54
CA LYS A 169 16.98 -16.86 -1.53
C LYS A 169 15.89 -15.96 -2.10
N TRP A 170 14.71 -16.49 -2.40
CA TRP A 170 13.62 -15.70 -2.97
C TRP A 170 13.00 -14.72 -1.96
N LEU A 171 12.95 -15.10 -0.67
CA LEU A 171 12.54 -14.18 0.39
C LEU A 171 13.58 -13.06 0.58
N ALA A 172 14.88 -13.40 0.53
CA ALA A 172 15.97 -12.43 0.57
C ALA A 172 15.90 -11.42 -0.59
N ILE A 173 15.75 -11.92 -1.83
CA ILE A 173 15.60 -11.08 -3.03
C ILE A 173 14.37 -10.19 -2.93
N HIS A 174 13.26 -10.68 -2.40
CA HIS A 174 12.05 -9.88 -2.18
C HIS A 174 12.33 -8.70 -1.24
N GLY A 175 13.06 -8.93 -0.13
CA GLY A 175 13.46 -7.88 0.80
C GLY A 175 14.26 -6.76 0.13
N ALA A 176 15.29 -7.13 -0.61
CA ALA A 176 16.07 -6.16 -1.38
C ALA A 176 15.20 -5.35 -2.34
N ASN A 177 14.27 -6.01 -3.04
CA ASN A 177 13.36 -5.35 -3.99
C ASN A 177 12.40 -4.35 -3.31
N VAL A 178 11.88 -4.64 -2.12
CA VAL A 178 10.97 -3.71 -1.41
C VAL A 178 11.72 -2.54 -0.80
N PHE A 179 13.00 -2.72 -0.50
CA PHE A 179 13.90 -1.63 -0.08
C PHE A 179 14.41 -0.75 -1.23
N GLY A 180 14.18 -1.15 -2.50
CA GLY A 180 14.64 -0.39 -3.67
C GLY A 180 16.01 -0.85 -4.22
N VAL A 181 16.60 -1.92 -3.67
CA VAL A 181 17.85 -2.52 -4.17
C VAL A 181 17.51 -3.49 -5.30
N ASP A 182 16.87 -2.98 -6.37
CA ASP A 182 16.31 -3.77 -7.48
C ASP A 182 17.06 -3.61 -8.81
N LYS A 183 18.20 -2.88 -8.82
CA LYS A 183 19.02 -2.62 -10.01
C LYS A 183 20.35 -3.39 -10.05
N VAL A 184 20.55 -4.29 -9.08
CA VAL A 184 21.74 -5.13 -8.96
C VAL A 184 21.43 -6.59 -9.29
N SER A 185 22.45 -7.47 -9.35
CA SER A 185 22.27 -8.90 -9.61
C SER A 185 21.38 -9.58 -8.53
N LEU A 186 20.88 -10.77 -8.81
CA LEU A 186 20.10 -11.53 -7.82
C LEU A 186 20.97 -11.96 -6.62
N GLU A 187 22.23 -12.27 -6.89
CA GLU A 187 23.22 -12.62 -5.88
C GLU A 187 23.51 -11.44 -4.94
N ASP A 188 23.68 -10.24 -5.51
CA ASP A 188 23.89 -9.03 -4.69
C ASP A 188 22.66 -8.68 -3.84
N ARG A 189 21.44 -8.91 -4.36
CA ARG A 189 20.19 -8.71 -3.57
C ARG A 189 20.11 -9.71 -2.43
N GLU A 190 20.44 -10.96 -2.68
CA GLU A 190 20.49 -12.00 -1.65
C GLU A 190 21.52 -11.62 -0.57
N MET A 191 22.73 -11.25 -0.96
CA MET A 191 23.79 -10.81 -0.05
C MET A 191 23.33 -9.61 0.78
N TRP A 192 22.70 -8.63 0.15
CA TRP A 192 22.16 -7.45 0.85
C TRP A 192 21.20 -7.85 1.99
N ALA A 193 20.31 -8.80 1.76
CA ALA A 193 19.37 -9.25 2.78
C ALA A 193 20.09 -9.92 3.96
N TYR A 194 21.09 -10.77 3.72
CA TYR A 194 21.88 -11.37 4.80
C TYR A 194 22.72 -10.36 5.57
N MET A 195 23.23 -9.31 4.93
CA MET A 195 23.94 -8.22 5.61
C MET A 195 23.02 -7.37 6.51
N ASN A 196 21.71 -7.41 6.29
CA ASN A 196 20.71 -6.64 7.04
C ASN A 196 19.84 -7.46 7.99
N VAL A 197 20.29 -8.67 8.36
CA VAL A 197 19.54 -9.54 9.32
C VAL A 197 19.32 -8.84 10.64
N GLU A 198 20.36 -8.20 11.22
CA GLU A 198 20.24 -7.50 12.51
C GLU A 198 19.25 -6.35 12.46
N ASN A 199 19.21 -5.60 11.34
CA ASN A 199 18.23 -4.54 11.13
C ASN A 199 16.80 -5.12 11.09
N ALA A 200 16.57 -6.20 10.34
CA ALA A 200 15.27 -6.85 10.25
C ALA A 200 14.82 -7.42 11.62
N VAL A 201 15.72 -8.06 12.37
CA VAL A 201 15.44 -8.54 13.73
C VAL A 201 15.13 -7.39 14.68
N GLY A 202 15.85 -6.27 14.57
CA GLY A 202 15.57 -5.07 15.36
C GLY A 202 14.18 -4.50 15.08
N VAL A 203 13.74 -4.47 13.81
CA VAL A 203 12.37 -4.06 13.43
C VAL A 203 11.33 -5.06 13.93
N TYR A 204 11.58 -6.36 13.80
CA TYR A 204 10.69 -7.40 14.33
C TYR A 204 10.43 -7.24 15.83
N ASN A 205 11.47 -6.94 16.62
CA ASN A 205 11.37 -6.79 18.06
C ASN A 205 10.64 -5.50 18.49
N ASP A 206 10.86 -4.39 17.80
CA ASP A 206 10.21 -3.10 18.10
C ASP A 206 10.08 -2.23 16.84
N PRO A 207 9.04 -2.41 16.03
CA PRO A 207 8.86 -1.67 14.78
C PRO A 207 8.51 -0.19 14.98
N LEU A 208 8.10 0.21 16.17
CA LEU A 208 7.73 1.61 16.46
C LEU A 208 8.96 2.47 16.78
N THR A 209 9.94 1.88 17.49
CA THR A 209 11.20 2.56 17.83
C THR A 209 12.25 2.37 16.74
N ASN A 210 12.40 1.15 16.21
CA ASN A 210 13.30 0.87 15.10
C ASN A 210 12.57 1.14 13.78
N ARG A 211 12.78 2.32 13.21
CA ARG A 211 12.11 2.79 11.99
C ARG A 211 12.89 2.52 10.70
N TRP A 212 13.89 1.65 10.72
CA TRP A 212 14.68 1.33 9.53
C TRP A 212 13.81 0.91 8.32
N TRP A 213 12.74 0.18 8.55
CA TRP A 213 11.80 -0.25 7.51
C TRP A 213 11.13 0.92 6.76
N GLN A 214 11.09 2.12 7.35
CA GLN A 214 10.53 3.30 6.70
C GLN A 214 11.45 3.94 5.65
N GLU A 215 12.73 3.55 5.61
CA GLU A 215 13.68 3.99 4.61
C GLU A 215 13.48 3.26 3.27
N ALA A 216 12.67 2.20 3.25
CA ALA A 216 12.40 1.39 2.08
C ALA A 216 11.51 2.11 1.05
N ASP A 217 11.64 1.78 -0.22
CA ASP A 217 10.75 2.26 -1.30
C ASP A 217 9.29 1.84 -1.06
N LYS A 218 9.09 0.72 -0.36
CA LYS A 218 7.78 0.18 0.01
C LYS A 218 7.77 -0.18 1.50
N PRO A 219 7.64 0.82 2.39
CA PRO A 219 7.89 0.65 3.81
C PRO A 219 7.01 -0.41 4.48
N TRP A 220 5.73 -0.47 4.17
CA TRP A 220 4.84 -1.45 4.79
C TRP A 220 5.11 -2.89 4.33
N GLN A 221 5.43 -3.09 3.05
CA GLN A 221 5.89 -4.40 2.57
C GLN A 221 7.26 -4.77 3.15
N ALA A 222 8.15 -3.77 3.37
CA ALA A 222 9.41 -3.99 4.05
C ALA A 222 9.22 -4.39 5.52
N LEU A 223 8.23 -3.80 6.22
CA LEU A 223 7.84 -4.22 7.57
C LEU A 223 7.42 -5.70 7.61
N ALA A 224 6.55 -6.11 6.67
CA ALA A 224 6.13 -7.51 6.56
C ALA A 224 7.32 -8.44 6.27
N TRP A 225 8.23 -8.01 5.38
CA TRP A 225 9.44 -8.75 5.09
C TRP A 225 10.37 -8.87 6.32
N CYS A 226 10.55 -7.80 7.09
CA CYS A 226 11.38 -7.84 8.32
C CYS A 226 10.86 -8.90 9.30
N TYR A 227 9.54 -9.03 9.44
CA TYR A 227 8.92 -10.06 10.25
C TYR A 227 9.29 -11.47 9.78
N GLU A 228 9.03 -11.79 8.52
CA GLU A 228 9.32 -13.10 7.95
C GLU A 228 10.82 -13.43 7.94
N TRP A 229 11.66 -12.44 7.57
CA TRP A 229 13.10 -12.62 7.54
C TRP A 229 13.72 -12.84 8.93
N ALA A 230 13.21 -12.16 9.94
CA ALA A 230 13.64 -12.36 11.33
C ALA A 230 13.23 -13.75 11.83
N LEU A 231 12.00 -14.21 11.56
CA LEU A 231 11.54 -15.55 11.93
C LEU A 231 12.39 -16.64 11.28
N TYR A 232 12.66 -16.53 9.98
CA TYR A 232 13.51 -17.48 9.27
C TYR A 232 14.92 -17.56 9.88
N ASN A 233 15.58 -16.42 10.13
CA ASN A 233 16.93 -16.40 10.68
C ASN A 233 16.98 -16.87 12.14
N ASN A 234 15.98 -16.53 12.95
CA ASN A 234 15.89 -17.03 14.32
C ASN A 234 15.70 -18.57 14.35
N ALA A 235 14.83 -19.11 13.51
CA ALA A 235 14.66 -20.57 13.42
C ALA A 235 15.95 -21.30 13.02
N ARG A 236 16.74 -20.68 12.10
CA ARG A 236 18.02 -21.23 11.64
C ARG A 236 19.11 -21.21 12.71
N GLN A 237 19.06 -20.27 13.65
CA GLN A 237 20.05 -20.19 14.75
C GLN A 237 19.80 -21.21 15.88
N PHE A 238 18.55 -21.63 16.08
CA PHE A 238 18.13 -22.49 17.17
C PHE A 238 17.68 -23.90 16.73
N GLY A 239 17.67 -24.21 15.45
CA GLY A 239 17.36 -25.53 14.88
C GLY A 239 18.61 -26.27 14.42
#